data_6440d6a3315e12af15ba7a08bdfe4a57
#
_entry.id   6440d6a3315e12af15ba7a08bdfe4a57
#
_cell.length_a   1.000
_cell.length_b   1.000
_cell.length_c   1.000
_cell.angle_alpha   90.00
_cell.angle_beta   90.00
_cell.angle_gamma   90.00
#
_symmetry.space_group_name_H-M   'P 1'
#
loop_
_entity.id
_entity.type
_entity.pdbx_description
1 polymer ?
#
loop_
_entity_poly.entity_id
_entity_poly.type
_entity_poly.pdbx_seq_one_letter_code
_entity_poly.pdbx_strand_id
1 'polypeptide(L)'
;MPDNIKPQVLGLRRSFGFGDRLGLATPGHLEALKNTPFLPILAQQSIRELGRTDRQPEDVMASAIAAIKAEGYTGIWGADGDHLQTRADIFRVAEAGYTFFTIDPSDYVNNEADSMSSDELEAAYQMLVDQDQLTDQNLLEIYLDSVEQVNPDLLIPLNDRTLVLRAIIKYGAALKYSRDMYNWIDEANPKRDYEVEISVDETDTPTSPLEHLFIGLNLKRLGIRIVSLAPRFVGDFEKGIDYI
;
A
#
# COMPACT_ATOMS: atom_id res chain seq x y z
N MET A 1 10.84 4.69 -31.07
CA MET A 1 10.85 3.44 -30.29
C MET A 1 9.43 3.17 -29.86
N PRO A 2 8.94 1.94 -29.84
CA PRO A 2 7.56 1.70 -29.42
C PRO A 2 7.40 2.21 -27.99
N ASP A 3 6.29 2.89 -27.71
CA ASP A 3 5.95 3.50 -26.41
C ASP A 3 5.83 2.47 -25.25
N ASN A 4 5.85 1.18 -25.55
CA ASN A 4 5.69 0.06 -24.63
C ASN A 4 6.91 -0.30 -23.79
N ILE A 5 8.03 0.43 -23.93
CA ILE A 5 9.25 0.14 -23.14
C ILE A 5 9.21 0.84 -21.76
N LYS A 6 8.34 1.82 -21.59
CA LYS A 6 8.16 2.50 -20.32
C LYS A 6 7.01 1.87 -19.52
N PRO A 7 7.13 1.80 -18.19
CA PRO A 7 6.01 1.36 -17.36
C PRO A 7 4.82 2.32 -17.50
N GLN A 8 3.63 1.80 -17.30
CA GLN A 8 2.36 2.49 -17.44
C GLN A 8 1.46 2.18 -16.24
N VAL A 9 0.49 3.03 -15.98
CA VAL A 9 -0.58 2.76 -15.02
C VAL A 9 -1.47 1.62 -15.53
N LEU A 10 -1.81 0.69 -14.65
CA LEU A 10 -2.59 -0.49 -14.99
C LEU A 10 -4.06 -0.38 -14.55
N GLY A 11 -4.38 0.50 -13.62
CA GLY A 11 -5.71 0.65 -13.07
C GLY A 11 -6.19 -0.61 -12.35
N LEU A 12 -7.48 -0.88 -12.43
CA LEU A 12 -8.09 -2.08 -11.85
C LEU A 12 -8.04 -3.31 -12.78
N ARG A 13 -7.16 -3.30 -13.79
CA ARG A 13 -6.95 -4.48 -14.65
C ARG A 13 -6.29 -5.61 -13.85
N ARG A 14 -6.54 -6.84 -14.27
CA ARG A 14 -5.89 -7.99 -13.66
C ARG A 14 -4.38 -7.86 -13.82
N SER A 15 -3.68 -7.66 -12.72
CA SER A 15 -2.23 -7.51 -12.68
C SER A 15 -1.63 -8.37 -11.58
N PHE A 16 -0.34 -8.63 -11.67
CA PHE A 16 0.41 -9.37 -10.66
C PHE A 16 1.79 -8.71 -10.49
N GLY A 17 2.20 -8.49 -9.23
CA GLY A 17 3.49 -7.92 -8.87
C GLY A 17 4.58 -8.99 -8.82
N PHE A 18 5.73 -8.69 -9.42
CA PHE A 18 6.88 -9.59 -9.50
C PHE A 18 8.14 -8.92 -8.96
N GLY A 19 8.58 -9.37 -7.78
CA GLY A 19 9.85 -8.94 -7.22
C GLY A 19 11.04 -9.57 -7.92
N ASP A 20 12.06 -8.78 -8.23
CA ASP A 20 13.31 -9.24 -8.82
C ASP A 20 14.51 -8.54 -8.17
N ARG A 21 14.89 -9.02 -6.99
CA ARG A 21 15.92 -8.40 -6.14
C ARG A 21 17.30 -8.36 -6.80
N LEU A 22 17.60 -9.31 -7.68
CA LEU A 22 18.92 -9.47 -8.29
C LEU A 22 18.95 -9.10 -9.77
N GLY A 23 17.81 -8.77 -10.38
CA GLY A 23 17.71 -8.46 -11.81
C GLY A 23 17.86 -9.70 -12.72
N LEU A 24 17.49 -10.88 -12.22
CA LEU A 24 17.67 -12.16 -12.92
C LEU A 24 16.36 -12.89 -13.18
N ALA A 25 15.30 -12.59 -12.44
CA ALA A 25 14.06 -13.36 -12.43
C ALA A 25 13.03 -12.90 -13.47
N THR A 26 13.12 -11.68 -13.94
CA THR A 26 12.12 -11.08 -14.86
C THR A 26 11.86 -11.89 -16.13
N PRO A 27 12.86 -12.54 -16.79
CA PRO A 27 12.59 -13.43 -17.92
C PRO A 27 11.65 -14.59 -17.57
N GLY A 28 11.87 -15.23 -16.41
CA GLY A 28 10.99 -16.30 -15.89
C GLY A 28 9.59 -15.79 -15.54
N HIS A 29 9.46 -14.59 -15.00
CA HIS A 29 8.17 -13.96 -14.74
C HIS A 29 7.38 -13.72 -16.03
N LEU A 30 8.02 -13.20 -17.07
CA LEU A 30 7.41 -12.99 -18.37
C LEU A 30 6.99 -14.31 -19.03
N GLU A 31 7.80 -15.37 -18.88
CA GLU A 31 7.45 -16.71 -19.37
C GLU A 31 6.21 -17.27 -18.64
N ALA A 32 6.15 -17.11 -17.31
CA ALA A 32 5.03 -17.58 -16.49
C ALA A 32 3.70 -16.85 -16.83
N LEU A 33 3.78 -15.62 -17.33
CA LEU A 33 2.61 -14.85 -17.74
C LEU A 33 2.07 -15.23 -19.13
N LYS A 34 2.83 -15.94 -19.95
CA LYS A 34 2.37 -16.37 -21.26
C LYS A 34 1.05 -17.16 -21.11
N ASN A 35 0.08 -16.79 -21.92
CA ASN A 35 -1.26 -17.40 -21.91
C ASN A 35 -2.10 -17.15 -20.63
N THR A 36 -1.74 -16.17 -19.83
CA THR A 36 -2.56 -15.70 -18.71
C THR A 36 -3.21 -14.35 -19.04
N PRO A 37 -4.31 -13.98 -18.36
CA PRO A 37 -4.93 -12.66 -18.52
C PRO A 37 -4.29 -11.58 -17.66
N PHE A 38 -3.16 -11.85 -16.99
CA PHE A 38 -2.54 -10.93 -16.05
C PHE A 38 -1.51 -10.03 -16.72
N LEU A 39 -1.52 -8.76 -16.33
CA LEU A 39 -0.50 -7.78 -16.69
C LEU A 39 0.59 -7.78 -15.62
N PRO A 40 1.87 -7.69 -15.99
CA PRO A 40 2.94 -7.65 -15.02
C PRO A 40 3.14 -6.27 -14.40
N ILE A 41 3.38 -6.22 -13.08
CA ILE A 41 4.07 -5.13 -12.42
C ILE A 41 5.48 -5.62 -12.17
N LEU A 42 6.40 -5.17 -13.01
CA LEU A 42 7.83 -5.52 -12.94
C LEU A 42 8.58 -4.46 -12.13
N ALA A 43 9.86 -4.66 -11.91
CA ALA A 43 10.70 -3.75 -11.12
C ALA A 43 10.18 -3.53 -9.67
N GLN A 44 9.33 -4.41 -9.13
CA GLN A 44 8.85 -4.34 -7.76
C GLN A 44 9.98 -4.66 -6.77
N GLN A 45 10.39 -3.66 -6.00
CA GLN A 45 11.43 -3.82 -4.99
C GLN A 45 11.31 -2.76 -3.91
N SER A 46 11.37 -3.19 -2.64
CA SER A 46 11.31 -2.28 -1.50
C SER A 46 12.63 -1.54 -1.29
N ILE A 47 12.57 -0.38 -0.64
CA ILE A 47 13.75 0.41 -0.28
C ILE A 47 14.71 -0.40 0.61
N ARG A 48 14.18 -1.20 1.54
CA ARG A 48 14.95 -2.11 2.40
C ARG A 48 15.75 -3.13 1.58
N GLU A 49 15.15 -3.67 0.52
CA GLU A 49 15.82 -4.63 -0.37
C GLU A 49 16.82 -3.98 -1.30
N LEU A 50 16.56 -2.76 -1.77
CA LEU A 50 17.55 -1.95 -2.50
C LEU A 50 18.82 -1.77 -1.67
N GLY A 51 18.68 -1.39 -0.39
CA GLY A 51 19.82 -1.25 0.52
C GLY A 51 20.59 -2.57 0.76
N ARG A 52 19.89 -3.71 0.86
CA ARG A 52 20.51 -5.03 1.06
C ARG A 52 21.26 -5.54 -0.16
N THR A 53 20.85 -5.14 -1.34
CA THR A 53 21.43 -5.60 -2.61
C THR A 53 22.36 -4.57 -3.25
N ASP A 54 22.56 -3.41 -2.60
CA ASP A 54 23.35 -2.28 -3.09
C ASP A 54 22.91 -1.83 -4.51
N ARG A 55 21.60 -1.86 -4.75
CA ARG A 55 21.00 -1.44 -6.02
C ARG A 55 20.26 -0.11 -5.86
N GLN A 56 20.16 0.61 -6.97
CA GLN A 56 19.34 1.81 -7.08
C GLN A 56 18.02 1.49 -7.80
N PRO A 57 16.95 2.30 -7.63
CA PRO A 57 15.70 2.13 -8.38
C PRO A 57 15.92 2.07 -9.89
N GLU A 58 16.88 2.85 -10.40
CA GLU A 58 17.26 2.86 -11.83
C GLU A 58 17.86 1.52 -12.29
N ASP A 59 18.62 0.83 -11.43
CA ASP A 59 19.20 -0.48 -11.75
C ASP A 59 18.10 -1.54 -11.89
N VAL A 60 17.11 -1.48 -11.00
CA VAL A 60 15.94 -2.38 -11.02
C VAL A 60 15.12 -2.13 -12.29
N MET A 61 14.83 -0.86 -12.59
CA MET A 61 14.13 -0.45 -13.80
C MET A 61 14.89 -0.87 -15.07
N ALA A 62 16.20 -0.64 -15.11
CA ALA A 62 17.04 -1.03 -16.24
C ALA A 62 17.04 -2.56 -16.48
N SER A 63 17.09 -3.36 -15.41
CA SER A 63 17.02 -4.81 -15.48
C SER A 63 15.69 -5.29 -16.05
N ALA A 64 14.56 -4.71 -15.59
CA ALA A 64 13.23 -5.03 -16.11
C ALA A 64 13.11 -4.67 -17.61
N ILE A 65 13.57 -3.50 -18.01
CA ILE A 65 13.56 -3.06 -19.42
C ILE A 65 14.46 -3.97 -20.29
N ALA A 66 15.62 -4.39 -19.80
CA ALA A 66 16.50 -5.29 -20.51
C ALA A 66 15.84 -6.65 -20.74
N ALA A 67 15.18 -7.21 -19.73
CA ALA A 67 14.45 -8.48 -19.84
C ALA A 67 13.26 -8.36 -20.81
N ILE A 68 12.47 -7.28 -20.72
CA ILE A 68 11.35 -7.00 -21.67
C ILE A 68 11.84 -7.02 -23.11
N LYS A 69 13.00 -6.39 -23.39
CA LYS A 69 13.58 -6.36 -24.74
C LYS A 69 14.07 -7.74 -25.17
N ALA A 70 14.76 -8.46 -24.29
CA ALA A 70 15.33 -9.77 -24.60
C ALA A 70 14.24 -10.81 -24.90
N GLU A 71 13.14 -10.78 -24.13
CA GLU A 71 12.01 -11.69 -24.27
C GLU A 71 11.00 -11.25 -25.35
N GLY A 72 11.20 -10.08 -25.97
CA GLY A 72 10.30 -9.54 -26.98
C GLY A 72 8.89 -9.24 -26.45
N TYR A 73 8.75 -8.92 -25.16
CA TYR A 73 7.46 -8.59 -24.58
C TYR A 73 6.97 -7.23 -25.09
N THR A 74 5.76 -7.22 -25.64
CA THR A 74 5.15 -6.02 -26.26
C THR A 74 3.91 -5.53 -25.51
N GLY A 75 3.51 -6.20 -24.44
CA GLY A 75 2.38 -5.81 -23.61
C GLY A 75 2.68 -4.58 -22.73
N ILE A 76 1.64 -4.06 -22.11
CA ILE A 76 1.79 -3.02 -21.08
C ILE A 76 2.26 -3.64 -19.77
N TRP A 77 2.97 -2.86 -18.97
CA TRP A 77 3.50 -3.29 -17.67
C TRP A 77 3.59 -2.10 -16.70
N GLY A 78 3.52 -2.37 -15.42
CA GLY A 78 3.70 -1.40 -14.34
C GLY A 78 5.06 -1.57 -13.65
N ALA A 79 5.46 -0.57 -12.85
CA ALA A 79 6.65 -0.63 -12.00
C ALA A 79 6.30 -0.06 -10.63
N ASP A 80 6.59 -0.82 -9.57
CA ASP A 80 6.18 -0.53 -8.20
C ASP A 80 7.38 -0.19 -7.31
N GLY A 81 7.36 1.03 -6.77
CA GLY A 81 8.18 1.42 -5.63
C GLY A 81 7.53 0.88 -4.36
N ASP A 82 7.96 -0.30 -3.93
CA ASP A 82 7.35 -1.10 -2.89
C ASP A 82 7.79 -0.63 -1.49
N HIS A 83 6.86 -0.56 -0.53
CA HIS A 83 7.09 -0.16 0.86
C HIS A 83 7.87 1.16 1.03
N LEU A 84 7.33 2.23 0.44
CA LEU A 84 7.88 3.58 0.60
C LEU A 84 7.47 4.15 1.96
N GLN A 85 8.45 4.66 2.71
CA GLN A 85 8.23 5.15 4.06
C GLN A 85 8.56 6.63 4.23
N THR A 86 9.30 7.24 3.29
CA THR A 86 9.72 8.63 3.42
C THR A 86 9.50 9.44 2.13
N ARG A 87 9.49 10.77 2.28
CA ARG A 87 9.47 11.69 1.13
C ARG A 87 10.66 11.43 0.18
N ALA A 88 11.84 11.16 0.73
CA ALA A 88 13.04 10.91 -0.08
C ALA A 88 12.89 9.64 -0.95
N ASP A 89 12.29 8.58 -0.40
CA ASP A 89 12.02 7.34 -1.13
C ASP A 89 11.08 7.59 -2.30
N ILE A 90 10.01 8.35 -2.07
CA ILE A 90 9.02 8.68 -3.11
C ILE A 90 9.69 9.41 -4.28
N PHE A 91 10.47 10.47 -3.98
CA PHE A 91 11.12 11.25 -5.03
C PHE A 91 12.13 10.41 -5.81
N ARG A 92 12.90 9.57 -5.11
CA ARG A 92 13.90 8.69 -5.71
C ARG A 92 13.28 7.70 -6.71
N VAL A 93 12.16 7.02 -6.35
CA VAL A 93 11.51 6.09 -7.27
C VAL A 93 10.75 6.82 -8.38
N ALA A 94 10.17 8.00 -8.09
CA ALA A 94 9.51 8.81 -9.10
C ALA A 94 10.51 9.30 -10.18
N GLU A 95 11.72 9.72 -9.82
CA GLU A 95 12.79 10.08 -10.74
C GLU A 95 13.22 8.92 -11.62
N ALA A 96 13.27 7.70 -11.07
CA ALA A 96 13.55 6.48 -11.82
C ALA A 96 12.42 6.05 -12.76
N GLY A 97 11.27 6.73 -12.73
CA GLY A 97 10.16 6.52 -13.67
C GLY A 97 9.16 5.47 -13.27
N TYR A 98 9.06 5.14 -11.99
CA TYR A 98 8.04 4.24 -11.46
C TYR A 98 6.64 4.83 -11.62
N THR A 99 5.63 3.97 -11.74
CA THR A 99 4.23 4.34 -11.98
C THR A 99 3.28 3.86 -10.91
N PHE A 100 3.74 3.01 -10.01
CA PHE A 100 3.00 2.46 -8.88
C PHE A 100 3.79 2.72 -7.61
N PHE A 101 3.10 3.15 -6.54
CA PHE A 101 3.72 3.58 -5.29
C PHE A 101 3.00 2.91 -4.13
N THR A 102 3.67 1.98 -3.47
CA THR A 102 3.16 1.34 -2.26
C THR A 102 3.58 2.14 -1.04
N ILE A 103 2.63 2.87 -0.46
CA ILE A 103 2.82 3.63 0.79
C ILE A 103 2.80 2.65 1.96
N ASP A 104 3.82 2.70 2.79
CA ASP A 104 3.94 1.91 4.02
C ASP A 104 3.99 2.83 5.25
N PRO A 105 2.86 3.05 5.94
CA PRO A 105 2.77 3.87 7.14
C PRO A 105 2.96 3.06 8.43
N SER A 106 3.60 1.89 8.41
CA SER A 106 3.69 0.95 9.54
C SER A 106 4.30 1.56 10.81
N ASP A 107 5.26 2.47 10.68
CA ASP A 107 5.86 3.19 11.81
C ASP A 107 4.86 4.04 12.61
N TYR A 108 3.68 4.33 12.02
CA TYR A 108 2.60 5.10 12.63
C TYR A 108 1.40 4.25 13.05
N VAL A 109 1.49 2.92 12.90
CA VAL A 109 0.47 1.98 13.38
C VAL A 109 0.71 1.67 14.85
N ASN A 110 -0.33 1.81 15.68
CA ASN A 110 -0.26 1.47 17.09
C ASN A 110 -0.84 0.08 17.36
N ASN A 111 0.00 -0.95 17.36
CA ASN A 111 -0.40 -2.33 17.63
C ASN A 111 -0.89 -2.57 19.06
N GLU A 112 -0.50 -1.73 20.03
CA GLU A 112 -0.95 -1.84 21.43
C GLU A 112 -2.46 -1.61 21.58
N ALA A 113 -3.08 -0.92 20.62
CA ALA A 113 -4.52 -0.67 20.60
C ALA A 113 -5.35 -1.94 20.77
N ASP A 114 -4.86 -3.09 20.26
CA ASP A 114 -5.58 -4.37 20.32
C ASP A 114 -5.76 -4.91 21.73
N SER A 115 -4.88 -4.55 22.67
CA SER A 115 -4.88 -5.01 24.07
C SER A 115 -5.40 -3.97 25.08
N MET A 116 -5.62 -2.71 24.67
CA MET A 116 -6.05 -1.63 25.56
C MET A 116 -7.46 -1.87 26.12
N SER A 117 -7.65 -1.55 27.40
CA SER A 117 -8.95 -1.44 28.05
C SER A 117 -9.73 -0.21 27.53
N SER A 118 -11.02 -0.13 27.85
CA SER A 118 -11.85 1.02 27.41
C SER A 118 -11.32 2.35 27.94
N ASP A 119 -10.85 2.42 29.17
CA ASP A 119 -10.32 3.66 29.77
C ASP A 119 -8.99 4.07 29.11
N GLU A 120 -8.14 3.11 28.77
CA GLU A 120 -6.89 3.36 28.05
C GLU A 120 -7.17 3.83 26.61
N LEU A 121 -8.17 3.25 25.94
CA LEU A 121 -8.58 3.69 24.61
C LEU A 121 -9.07 5.15 24.61
N GLU A 122 -9.91 5.54 25.59
CA GLU A 122 -10.38 6.95 25.72
C GLU A 122 -9.20 7.90 25.97
N ALA A 123 -8.26 7.53 26.85
CA ALA A 123 -7.09 8.34 27.13
C ALA A 123 -6.17 8.46 25.90
N ALA A 124 -5.94 7.37 25.20
CA ALA A 124 -5.12 7.35 23.99
C ALA A 124 -5.77 8.18 22.85
N TYR A 125 -7.08 8.09 22.68
CA TYR A 125 -7.82 8.94 21.71
C TYR A 125 -7.63 10.43 22.02
N GLN A 126 -7.81 10.84 23.27
CA GLN A 126 -7.60 12.22 23.66
C GLN A 126 -6.16 12.69 23.39
N MET A 127 -5.16 11.84 23.64
CA MET A 127 -3.77 12.17 23.31
C MET A 127 -3.57 12.41 21.80
N LEU A 128 -4.17 11.57 20.93
CA LEU A 128 -4.08 11.75 19.48
C LEU A 128 -4.73 13.08 19.03
N VAL A 129 -5.86 13.44 19.65
CA VAL A 129 -6.54 14.74 19.41
C VAL A 129 -5.66 15.92 19.85
N ASP A 130 -5.15 15.88 21.09
CA ASP A 130 -4.34 16.95 21.67
C ASP A 130 -3.03 17.18 20.92
N GLN A 131 -2.45 16.11 20.35
CA GLN A 131 -1.21 16.13 19.57
C GLN A 131 -1.45 16.38 18.06
N ASP A 132 -2.68 16.64 17.66
CA ASP A 132 -3.07 16.80 16.24
C ASP A 132 -2.60 15.64 15.36
N GLN A 133 -2.68 14.40 15.83
CA GLN A 133 -2.26 13.21 15.11
C GLN A 133 -3.37 12.55 14.29
N LEU A 134 -4.58 13.09 14.32
CA LEU A 134 -5.71 12.60 13.52
C LEU A 134 -5.95 13.49 12.31
N THR A 135 -6.57 12.93 11.30
CA THR A 135 -7.00 13.65 10.09
C THR A 135 -8.19 14.57 10.35
N ASP A 136 -8.92 14.32 11.44
CA ASP A 136 -10.06 15.07 11.91
C ASP A 136 -10.21 14.84 13.41
N GLN A 137 -10.37 15.91 14.19
CA GLN A 137 -10.50 15.81 15.65
C GLN A 137 -11.82 15.17 16.08
N ASN A 138 -12.85 15.18 15.20
CA ASN A 138 -14.15 14.55 15.44
C ASN A 138 -14.27 13.19 14.76
N LEU A 139 -13.15 12.50 14.52
CA LEU A 139 -13.15 11.26 13.75
C LEU A 139 -14.03 10.17 14.36
N LEU A 140 -14.14 10.13 15.69
CA LEU A 140 -14.99 9.18 16.40
C LEU A 140 -16.48 9.42 16.12
N GLU A 141 -16.94 10.66 16.20
CA GLU A 141 -18.34 11.05 15.99
C GLU A 141 -18.79 10.77 14.55
N ILE A 142 -17.88 10.88 13.57
CA ILE A 142 -18.17 10.60 12.17
C ILE A 142 -18.62 9.14 11.97
N TYR A 143 -18.12 8.21 12.78
CA TYR A 143 -18.41 6.79 12.62
C TYR A 143 -19.41 6.22 13.61
N LEU A 144 -19.60 6.84 14.79
CA LEU A 144 -20.33 6.26 15.92
C LEU A 144 -21.77 5.84 15.62
N ASP A 145 -22.47 6.47 14.73
CA ASP A 145 -23.87 6.15 14.43
C ASP A 145 -24.06 5.56 13.02
N SER A 146 -22.97 5.04 12.44
CA SER A 146 -23.02 4.49 11.09
C SER A 146 -23.02 2.96 11.07
N VAL A 147 -23.75 2.40 10.12
CA VAL A 147 -23.72 0.98 9.76
C VAL A 147 -23.49 0.91 8.26
N GLU A 148 -22.41 0.31 7.87
CA GLU A 148 -22.08 0.16 6.46
C GLU A 148 -22.54 -1.21 5.94
N GLN A 149 -23.36 -1.20 4.90
CA GLN A 149 -23.73 -2.39 4.17
C GLN A 149 -22.75 -2.61 3.02
N VAL A 150 -21.82 -3.54 3.23
CA VAL A 150 -20.80 -3.87 2.22
C VAL A 150 -21.41 -4.68 1.06
N ASN A 151 -22.32 -5.60 1.40
CA ASN A 151 -23.14 -6.36 0.45
C ASN A 151 -24.44 -6.84 1.14
N PRO A 152 -25.41 -7.47 0.45
CA PRO A 152 -26.67 -7.88 1.05
C PRO A 152 -26.54 -8.73 2.33
N ASP A 153 -25.46 -9.48 2.46
CA ASP A 153 -25.25 -10.44 3.56
C ASP A 153 -24.25 -9.95 4.61
N LEU A 154 -23.59 -8.79 4.39
CA LEU A 154 -22.55 -8.26 5.27
C LEU A 154 -22.82 -6.82 5.69
N LEU A 155 -23.24 -6.68 6.94
CA LEU A 155 -23.34 -5.40 7.65
C LEU A 155 -22.14 -5.27 8.60
N ILE A 156 -21.45 -4.13 8.54
CA ILE A 156 -20.36 -3.81 9.48
C ILE A 156 -20.84 -2.65 10.35
N PRO A 157 -21.14 -2.90 11.64
CA PRO A 157 -21.59 -1.85 12.56
C PRO A 157 -20.41 -1.00 13.01
N LEU A 158 -20.42 0.27 12.66
CA LEU A 158 -19.48 1.28 13.17
C LEU A 158 -20.02 2.02 14.40
N ASN A 159 -21.07 1.49 15.02
CA ASN A 159 -21.72 2.04 16.22
C ASN A 159 -21.19 1.46 17.55
N ASP A 160 -20.26 0.51 17.50
CA ASP A 160 -19.55 0.05 18.70
C ASP A 160 -18.38 1.01 18.99
N ARG A 161 -18.55 1.83 20.02
CA ARG A 161 -17.56 2.85 20.41
C ARG A 161 -16.18 2.24 20.64
N THR A 162 -16.10 1.10 21.33
CA THR A 162 -14.82 0.46 21.65
C THR A 162 -14.09 -0.01 20.41
N LEU A 163 -14.81 -0.64 19.48
CA LEU A 163 -14.22 -1.11 18.23
C LEU A 163 -13.76 0.05 17.34
N VAL A 164 -14.56 1.13 17.25
CA VAL A 164 -14.19 2.31 16.46
C VAL A 164 -13.01 3.05 17.08
N LEU A 165 -12.99 3.24 18.42
CA LEU A 165 -11.83 3.81 19.13
C LEU A 165 -10.56 3.01 18.85
N ARG A 166 -10.64 1.69 18.96
CA ARG A 166 -9.52 0.80 18.67
C ARG A 166 -8.97 1.00 17.26
N ALA A 167 -9.84 1.03 16.27
CA ALA A 167 -9.43 1.27 14.88
C ALA A 167 -8.81 2.67 14.68
N ILE A 168 -9.37 3.71 15.34
CA ILE A 168 -8.82 5.06 15.29
C ILE A 168 -7.42 5.12 15.93
N ILE A 169 -7.24 4.52 17.09
CA ILE A 169 -5.96 4.54 17.80
C ILE A 169 -4.91 3.73 17.03
N LYS A 170 -5.31 2.60 16.47
CA LYS A 170 -4.41 1.74 15.70
C LYS A 170 -3.95 2.40 14.40
N TYR A 171 -4.86 3.02 13.64
CA TYR A 171 -4.58 3.48 12.28
C TYR A 171 -4.68 5.01 12.06
N GLY A 172 -5.16 5.79 13.03
CA GLY A 172 -5.43 7.22 12.82
C GLY A 172 -4.19 8.03 12.42
N ALA A 173 -3.07 7.83 13.13
CA ALA A 173 -1.80 8.48 12.78
C ALA A 173 -1.24 7.97 11.45
N ALA A 174 -1.35 6.68 11.18
CA ALA A 174 -0.94 6.07 9.92
C ALA A 174 -1.71 6.65 8.72
N LEU A 175 -3.02 6.88 8.87
CA LEU A 175 -3.85 7.52 7.83
C LEU A 175 -3.48 8.99 7.60
N LYS A 176 -3.14 9.73 8.67
CA LYS A 176 -2.65 11.11 8.54
C LYS A 176 -1.33 11.12 7.77
N TYR A 177 -0.40 10.24 8.12
CA TYR A 177 0.88 10.13 7.42
C TYR A 177 0.71 9.68 5.97
N SER A 178 -0.19 8.74 5.70
CA SER A 178 -0.51 8.32 4.32
C SER A 178 -1.01 9.46 3.44
N ARG A 179 -1.76 10.42 4.01
CA ARG A 179 -2.16 11.63 3.30
C ARG A 179 -0.94 12.50 2.92
N ASP A 180 0.01 12.65 3.84
CA ASP A 180 1.21 13.44 3.56
C ASP A 180 2.06 12.75 2.47
N MET A 181 2.22 11.44 2.53
CA MET A 181 2.91 10.66 1.49
C MET A 181 2.20 10.75 0.15
N TYR A 182 0.87 10.67 0.11
CA TYR A 182 0.09 10.84 -1.11
C TYR A 182 0.34 12.21 -1.76
N ASN A 183 0.38 13.27 -0.96
CA ASN A 183 0.69 14.61 -1.44
C ASN A 183 2.13 14.70 -2.01
N TRP A 184 3.09 14.01 -1.41
CA TRP A 184 4.46 13.96 -1.94
C TRP A 184 4.55 13.17 -3.25
N ILE A 185 3.74 12.12 -3.43
CA ILE A 185 3.65 11.40 -4.70
C ILE A 185 3.11 12.32 -5.79
N ASP A 186 2.05 13.10 -5.49
CA ASP A 186 1.48 14.07 -6.43
C ASP A 186 2.52 15.16 -6.80
N GLU A 187 3.24 15.69 -5.80
CA GLU A 187 4.34 16.64 -5.99
C GLU A 187 5.46 16.07 -6.88
N ALA A 188 5.82 14.80 -6.69
CA ALA A 188 6.88 14.14 -7.46
C ALA A 188 6.44 13.79 -8.90
N ASN A 189 5.13 13.75 -9.17
CA ASN A 189 4.56 13.34 -10.46
C ASN A 189 3.62 14.39 -11.11
N PRO A 190 3.99 15.68 -11.21
CA PRO A 190 3.06 16.76 -11.57
C PRO A 190 2.45 16.66 -12.99
N LYS A 191 2.98 15.80 -13.84
CA LYS A 191 2.56 15.62 -15.24
C LYS A 191 2.52 14.16 -15.67
N ARG A 192 2.56 13.24 -14.73
CA ARG A 192 2.56 11.79 -15.00
C ARG A 192 1.42 11.14 -14.26
N ASP A 193 0.77 10.20 -14.90
CA ASP A 193 -0.18 9.32 -14.22
C ASP A 193 0.59 8.36 -13.29
N TYR A 194 0.01 8.11 -12.13
CA TYR A 194 0.53 7.18 -11.13
C TYR A 194 -0.61 6.45 -10.43
N GLU A 195 -0.26 5.36 -9.78
CA GLU A 195 -1.15 4.52 -8.98
C GLU A 195 -0.60 4.40 -7.56
N VAL A 196 -1.50 4.23 -6.59
CA VAL A 196 -1.13 4.13 -5.18
C VAL A 196 -1.77 2.90 -4.56
N GLU A 197 -0.96 2.19 -3.80
CA GLU A 197 -1.37 1.20 -2.80
C GLU A 197 -1.09 1.74 -1.40
N ILE A 198 -1.94 1.39 -0.44
CA ILE A 198 -1.63 1.55 0.99
C ILE A 198 -1.39 0.16 1.57
N SER A 199 -0.23 -0.06 2.18
CA SER A 199 0.10 -1.31 2.86
C SER A 199 0.01 -1.13 4.36
N VAL A 200 -0.78 -1.99 5.01
CA VAL A 200 -0.88 -2.13 6.47
C VAL A 200 -0.71 -3.61 6.88
N ASP A 201 0.10 -4.33 6.11
CA ASP A 201 0.33 -5.77 6.28
C ASP A 201 1.36 -6.10 7.38
N GLU A 202 2.20 -5.16 7.76
CA GLU A 202 3.19 -5.32 8.83
C GLU A 202 2.60 -4.97 10.24
N THR A 203 1.40 -5.47 10.57
CA THR A 203 0.76 -5.33 11.89
C THR A 203 0.88 -6.64 12.70
N ASP A 204 0.74 -6.57 14.03
CA ASP A 204 0.89 -7.75 14.91
C ASP A 204 -0.29 -8.71 14.77
N THR A 205 -1.48 -8.20 14.46
CA THR A 205 -2.71 -8.98 14.32
C THR A 205 -3.31 -8.83 12.92
N PRO A 206 -4.06 -9.85 12.43
CA PRO A 206 -4.78 -9.73 11.16
C PRO A 206 -5.74 -8.54 11.15
N THR A 207 -5.80 -7.84 10.02
CA THR A 207 -6.73 -6.72 9.82
C THR A 207 -8.17 -7.24 9.81
N SER A 208 -8.99 -6.83 10.75
CA SER A 208 -10.41 -7.21 10.80
C SER A 208 -11.21 -6.53 9.66
N PRO A 209 -12.39 -7.08 9.30
CA PRO A 209 -13.29 -6.44 8.32
C PRO A 209 -13.67 -5.00 8.69
N LEU A 210 -13.86 -4.71 9.99
CA LEU A 210 -14.15 -3.36 10.47
C LEU A 210 -12.96 -2.43 10.24
N GLU A 211 -11.75 -2.85 10.61
CA GLU A 211 -10.53 -2.05 10.41
C GLU A 211 -10.27 -1.80 8.92
N HIS A 212 -10.44 -2.82 8.09
CA HIS A 212 -10.28 -2.68 6.64
C HIS A 212 -11.27 -1.66 6.07
N LEU A 213 -12.54 -1.74 6.47
CA LEU A 213 -13.56 -0.77 6.07
C LEU A 213 -13.25 0.63 6.60
N PHE A 214 -12.84 0.76 7.87
CA PHE A 214 -12.45 2.04 8.48
C PHE A 214 -11.31 2.71 7.72
N ILE A 215 -10.27 1.96 7.35
CA ILE A 215 -9.16 2.47 6.54
C ILE A 215 -9.68 2.95 5.18
N GLY A 216 -10.45 2.13 4.46
CA GLY A 216 -10.97 2.46 3.13
C GLY A 216 -11.88 3.71 3.13
N LEU A 217 -12.76 3.84 4.12
CA LEU A 217 -13.63 5.00 4.27
C LEU A 217 -12.84 6.29 4.57
N ASN A 218 -11.80 6.21 5.41
CA ASN A 218 -10.94 7.35 5.68
C ASN A 218 -10.13 7.76 4.45
N LEU A 219 -9.53 6.83 3.72
CA LEU A 219 -8.82 7.13 2.47
C LEU A 219 -9.74 7.82 1.46
N LYS A 220 -10.98 7.33 1.31
CA LYS A 220 -12.00 7.97 0.47
C LYS A 220 -12.34 9.40 0.95
N ARG A 221 -12.52 9.59 2.25
CA ARG A 221 -12.82 10.91 2.85
C ARG A 221 -11.67 11.90 2.66
N LEU A 222 -10.44 11.42 2.72
CA LEU A 222 -9.23 12.21 2.49
C LEU A 222 -8.96 12.51 1.01
N GLY A 223 -9.75 11.95 0.09
CA GLY A 223 -9.54 12.11 -1.35
C GLY A 223 -8.34 11.32 -1.89
N ILE A 224 -7.80 10.39 -1.11
CA ILE A 224 -6.70 9.51 -1.52
C ILE A 224 -7.27 8.45 -2.45
N ARG A 225 -6.83 8.48 -3.70
CA ARG A 225 -7.24 7.50 -4.72
C ARG A 225 -6.26 6.35 -4.75
N ILE A 226 -6.71 5.19 -4.33
CA ILE A 226 -5.92 3.97 -4.33
C ILE A 226 -6.45 2.98 -5.38
N VAL A 227 -5.59 2.12 -5.87
CA VAL A 227 -5.96 0.95 -6.71
C VAL A 227 -5.95 -0.34 -5.89
N SER A 228 -5.22 -0.37 -4.77
CA SER A 228 -5.17 -1.51 -3.85
C SER A 228 -4.93 -1.08 -2.41
N LEU A 229 -5.33 -1.95 -1.50
CA LEU A 229 -5.08 -1.87 -0.06
C LEU A 229 -4.59 -3.24 0.39
N ALA A 230 -3.36 -3.32 0.92
CA ALA A 230 -2.76 -4.55 1.42
C ALA A 230 -2.96 -4.67 2.93
N PRO A 231 -3.92 -5.50 3.41
CA PRO A 231 -4.14 -5.76 4.82
C PRO A 231 -3.26 -6.91 5.31
N ARG A 232 -3.11 -7.05 6.61
CA ARG A 232 -2.58 -8.27 7.21
C ARG A 232 -3.61 -9.38 7.12
N PHE A 233 -3.32 -10.42 6.35
CA PHE A 233 -4.15 -11.61 6.28
C PHE A 233 -3.92 -12.56 7.47
N VAL A 234 -4.86 -13.49 7.68
CA VAL A 234 -4.71 -14.57 8.65
C VAL A 234 -3.65 -15.54 8.16
N GLY A 235 -2.77 -15.98 9.06
CA GLY A 235 -1.70 -16.92 8.79
C GLY A 235 -0.31 -16.28 8.74
N ASP A 236 0.70 -17.15 8.66
CA ASP A 236 2.08 -16.74 8.55
C ASP A 236 2.53 -16.92 7.11
N PHE A 237 2.97 -15.80 6.49
CA PHE A 237 3.45 -15.79 5.11
C PHE A 237 4.96 -15.55 5.11
N GLU A 238 5.71 -16.64 5.05
CA GLU A 238 7.16 -16.57 4.94
C GLU A 238 7.63 -16.82 3.51
N LYS A 239 8.66 -16.08 3.08
CA LYS A 239 9.19 -16.20 1.73
C LYS A 239 10.17 -17.38 1.66
N GLY A 240 10.03 -18.21 0.63
CA GLY A 240 11.00 -19.28 0.32
C GLY A 240 10.83 -20.55 1.16
N ILE A 241 9.69 -20.79 1.76
CA ILE A 241 9.32 -22.03 2.44
C ILE A 241 8.07 -22.65 1.83
N ASP A 242 7.92 -23.95 2.00
CA ASP A 242 6.68 -24.65 1.68
C ASP A 242 5.71 -24.54 2.87
N TYR A 243 4.46 -24.17 2.60
CA TYR A 243 3.39 -24.20 3.59
C TYR A 243 2.80 -25.60 3.65
N ILE A 244 2.71 -26.15 4.86
CA ILE A 244 2.10 -27.45 5.12
C ILE A 244 0.69 -27.24 5.67
#